data_cc91cddb16796adf9aea09130435140a
#
_entry.id   cc91cddb16796adf9aea09130435140a
#
_cell.length_a   1.000
_cell.length_b   1.000
_cell.length_c   1.000
_cell.angle_alpha   90.00
_cell.angle_beta   90.00
_cell.angle_gamma   90.00
#
_symmetry.space_group_name_H-M   'P 1'
#
loop_
_entity.id
_entity.type
_entity.pdbx_description
1 polymer ?
#
loop_
_entity_poly.entity_id
_entity_poly.type
_entity_poly.pdbx_seq_one_letter_code
_entity_poly.pdbx_strand_id
1 'polypeptide(L)' 'MKVAEKMIELGLSLNNDGKIYCGNLKISDKALAIAADVDRRAIKSTIEIIQNDEDLFNIFSNVLPAGTLLKNIAKN' A
#
# COMPACT_ATOMS: atom_id res chain seq x y z
N MET A 1 -12.84 -1.17 -0.83
CA MET A 1 -12.01 -2.37 -0.64
C MET A 1 -11.19 -2.22 0.64
N LYS A 2 -11.34 -3.19 1.51
CA LYS A 2 -10.70 -3.15 2.82
C LYS A 2 -9.15 -3.09 2.74
N VAL A 3 -8.58 -3.83 1.82
CA VAL A 3 -7.12 -3.86 1.63
C VAL A 3 -6.61 -2.50 1.14
N ALA A 4 -7.29 -1.93 0.14
CA ALA A 4 -6.89 -0.64 -0.41
C ALA A 4 -6.97 0.47 0.64
N GLU A 5 -8.02 0.48 1.42
CA GLU A 5 -8.18 1.45 2.52
C GLU A 5 -7.04 1.31 3.53
N LYS A 6 -6.68 0.07 3.86
CA LYS A 6 -5.60 -0.18 4.82
C LYS A 6 -4.25 0.26 4.27
N MET A 7 -4.01 0.07 2.98
CA MET A 7 -2.79 0.53 2.34
C MET A 7 -2.64 2.05 2.45
N ILE A 8 -3.71 2.78 2.17
CA ILE A 8 -3.69 4.25 2.27
C ILE A 8 -3.48 4.67 3.73
N GLU A 9 -4.19 4.05 4.64
CA GLU A 9 -4.09 4.34 6.07
C GLU A 9 -2.67 4.16 6.60
N LEU A 10 -1.99 3.10 6.17
CA LEU A 10 -0.62 2.79 6.60
C LEU A 10 0.45 3.49 5.76
N GLY A 11 0.06 4.16 4.70
CA GLY A 11 1.01 4.83 3.81
C GLY A 11 1.81 3.86 2.95
N LEU A 12 1.16 2.79 2.47
CA LEU A 12 1.81 1.78 1.64
C LEU A 12 1.61 2.09 0.16
N SER A 13 2.66 1.91 -0.63
CA SER A 13 2.61 2.12 -2.07
C SER A 13 2.75 0.81 -2.84
N LEU A 14 2.36 0.82 -4.10
CA LEU A 14 2.45 -0.33 -4.99
C LEU A 14 3.39 -0.03 -6.14
N ASN A 15 4.36 -0.92 -6.37
CA ASN A 15 5.31 -0.80 -7.48
C ASN A 15 4.79 -1.47 -8.76
N ASN A 16 5.49 -1.21 -9.88
CA ASN A 16 5.16 -1.80 -11.17
C ASN A 16 5.20 -3.33 -11.17
N ASP A 17 6.01 -3.91 -10.30
CA ASP A 17 6.16 -5.37 -10.19
C ASP A 17 5.12 -6.01 -9.28
N GLY A 18 4.15 -5.24 -8.79
CA GLY A 18 3.13 -5.74 -7.88
C GLY A 18 3.58 -5.89 -6.44
N LYS A 19 4.73 -5.31 -6.10
CA LYS A 19 5.26 -5.36 -4.73
C LYS A 19 4.77 -4.16 -3.94
N ILE A 20 4.59 -4.35 -2.64
CA ILE A 20 4.09 -3.34 -1.72
C ILE A 20 5.26 -2.79 -0.92
N TYR A 21 5.31 -1.45 -0.79
CA TYR A 21 6.39 -0.77 -0.08
C TYR A 21 5.84 0.27 0.89
N CYS A 22 6.57 0.43 2.00
CA CYS A 22 6.39 1.56 2.91
C CYS A 22 7.68 2.39 2.82
N GLY A 23 7.69 3.40 1.96
CA GLY A 23 8.93 4.09 1.62
C GLY A 23 9.87 3.16 0.89
N ASN A 24 11.03 2.88 1.47
CA ASN A 24 12.02 1.95 0.90
C ASN A 24 11.89 0.53 1.45
N LEU A 25 10.99 0.31 2.40
CA LEU A 25 10.83 -0.99 3.04
C LEU A 25 9.79 -1.82 2.31
N LYS A 26 10.20 -2.99 1.84
CA LYS A 26 9.28 -3.92 1.18
C LYS A 26 8.38 -4.61 2.22
N ILE A 27 7.08 -4.60 1.96
CA ILE A 27 6.09 -5.23 2.83
C ILE A 27 5.58 -6.50 2.16
N SER A 28 5.62 -7.63 2.89
CA SER A 28 5.13 -8.89 2.33
C SER A 28 3.60 -8.92 2.29
N ASP A 29 3.06 -9.73 1.38
CA ASP A 29 1.61 -9.95 1.28
C ASP A 29 1.06 -10.48 2.62
N LYS A 30 1.83 -11.36 3.27
CA LYS A 30 1.43 -11.93 4.56
C LYS A 30 1.32 -10.84 5.63
N ALA A 31 2.28 -9.93 5.69
CA ALA A 31 2.25 -8.85 6.67
C ALA A 31 1.04 -7.94 6.46
N LEU A 32 0.74 -7.59 5.21
CA LEU A 32 -0.41 -6.76 4.91
C LEU A 32 -1.72 -7.51 5.20
N ALA A 33 -1.78 -8.80 4.90
CA ALA A 33 -2.96 -9.61 5.20
C ALA A 33 -3.27 -9.61 6.70
N ILE A 34 -2.26 -9.74 7.52
CA ILE A 34 -2.41 -9.68 8.98
C ILE A 34 -2.89 -8.31 9.42
N ALA A 35 -2.27 -7.25 8.90
CA ALA A 35 -2.62 -5.88 9.26
C ALA A 35 -4.04 -5.51 8.85
N ALA A 36 -4.50 -6.00 7.71
CA ALA A 36 -5.84 -5.74 7.19
C ALA A 36 -6.88 -6.74 7.67
N ASP A 37 -6.44 -7.77 8.38
CA ASP A 37 -7.31 -8.85 8.88
C ASP A 37 -8.08 -9.54 7.75
N VAL A 38 -7.35 -9.94 6.71
CA VAL A 38 -7.90 -10.62 5.53
C VAL A 38 -7.01 -11.79 5.11
N ASP A 39 -7.53 -12.62 4.19
CA ASP A 39 -6.79 -13.71 3.58
C ASP A 39 -5.77 -13.15 2.57
N ARG A 40 -4.63 -13.84 2.40
CA ARG A 40 -3.62 -13.46 1.40
C ARG A 40 -4.20 -13.39 -0.01
N ARG A 41 -5.22 -14.20 -0.32
CA ARG A 41 -5.89 -14.15 -1.62
C ARG A 41 -6.56 -12.81 -1.88
N ALA A 42 -7.08 -12.18 -0.82
CA ALA A 42 -7.67 -10.84 -0.94
C ALA A 42 -6.61 -9.80 -1.30
N ILE A 43 -5.39 -9.96 -0.78
CA ILE A 43 -4.27 -9.07 -1.13
C ILE A 43 -3.96 -9.18 -2.63
N LYS A 44 -3.80 -10.40 -3.13
CA LYS A 44 -3.47 -10.63 -4.54
C LYS A 44 -4.58 -10.10 -5.46
N SER A 45 -5.83 -10.35 -5.12
CA SER A 45 -6.97 -9.85 -5.90
C SER A 45 -6.98 -8.33 -5.95
N THR A 46 -6.74 -7.68 -4.82
CA THR A 46 -6.71 -6.22 -4.76
C THR A 46 -5.57 -5.66 -5.59
N ILE A 47 -4.38 -6.25 -5.51
CA ILE A 47 -3.22 -5.82 -6.30
C ILE A 47 -3.53 -5.92 -7.80
N GLU A 48 -4.15 -7.03 -8.23
CA GLU A 48 -4.53 -7.21 -9.63
C GLU A 48 -5.50 -6.12 -10.10
N ILE A 49 -6.49 -5.81 -9.28
CA ILE A 49 -7.47 -4.76 -9.58
C ILE A 49 -6.77 -3.42 -9.75
N ILE A 50 -5.87 -3.08 -8.84
CA ILE A 50 -5.13 -1.82 -8.87
C ILE A 50 -4.23 -1.75 -10.10
N GLN A 51 -3.50 -2.83 -10.41
CA GLN A 51 -2.59 -2.86 -11.55
C GLN A 51 -3.31 -2.76 -12.89
N ASN A 52 -4.55 -3.25 -12.96
CA ASN A 52 -5.34 -3.23 -14.19
C ASN A 52 -6.14 -1.94 -14.37
N ASP A 53 -6.14 -1.07 -13.37
CA ASP A 53 -6.81 0.23 -13.42
C ASP A 53 -5.75 1.33 -13.38
N GLU A 54 -5.59 2.04 -14.48
CA GLU A 54 -4.56 3.06 -14.60
C GLU A 54 -4.68 4.15 -13.54
N ASP A 55 -5.89 4.60 -13.26
CA ASP A 55 -6.13 5.65 -12.26
C ASP A 55 -5.79 5.17 -10.87
N LEU A 56 -6.22 3.95 -10.52
CA LEU A 56 -5.89 3.36 -9.22
C LEU A 56 -4.40 3.15 -9.07
N PHE A 57 -3.74 2.67 -10.11
CA PHE A 57 -2.31 2.45 -10.06
C PHE A 57 -1.54 3.76 -9.85
N ASN A 58 -1.97 4.84 -10.50
CA ASN A 58 -1.36 6.15 -10.29
C ASN A 58 -1.49 6.60 -8.83
N ILE A 59 -2.66 6.40 -8.23
CA ILE A 59 -2.89 6.76 -6.84
C ILE A 59 -1.97 5.94 -5.92
N PHE A 60 -1.98 4.62 -6.07
CA PHE A 60 -1.26 3.73 -5.17
C PHE A 60 0.25 3.72 -5.38
N SER A 61 0.73 4.08 -6.57
CA SER A 61 2.18 4.19 -6.80
C SER A 61 2.77 5.46 -6.20
N ASN A 62 1.95 6.43 -5.83
CA ASN A 62 2.39 7.72 -5.30
C ASN A 62 2.03 7.93 -3.82
N VAL A 63 1.59 6.90 -3.12
CA VAL A 63 1.29 7.00 -1.68
C VAL A 63 2.58 7.20 -0.91
N LEU A 64 2.58 8.19 -0.02
CA LEU A 64 3.73 8.48 0.83
C LEU A 64 3.59 7.77 2.18
N PRO A 65 4.72 7.29 2.76
CA PRO A 65 4.68 6.69 4.09
C PRO A 65 4.18 7.68 5.13
N ALA A 66 3.21 7.26 5.93
CA ALA A 66 2.62 8.12 6.96
C ALA A 66 3.67 8.61 7.96
N GLY A 67 4.61 7.75 8.33
CA GLY A 67 5.68 8.12 9.25
C GLY A 67 6.58 9.22 8.70
N THR A 68 6.88 9.15 7.41
CA THR A 68 7.70 10.18 6.74
C THR A 68 6.96 11.53 6.76
N LEU A 69 5.66 11.50 6.47
CA LEU A 69 4.86 12.72 6.50
C LEU A 69 4.83 13.35 7.88
N LEU A 70 4.61 12.56 8.92
CA LEU A 70 4.60 13.03 10.30
C LEU A 70 5.95 13.60 10.70
N LYS A 71 7.02 12.97 10.27
CA LYS A 71 8.37 13.41 10.56
C LYS A 71 8.67 14.77 9.95
N ASN A 72 8.22 14.98 8.72
CA ASN A 72 8.38 16.27 8.04
C ASN A 72 7.59 17.37 8.75
N ILE A 73 6.41 17.08 9.19
CA ILE A 73 5.58 18.02 9.95
C ILE A 73 6.27 18.37 11.29
N ALA A 74 6.81 17.37 11.96
CA ALA A 74 7.46 17.58 13.26
C ALA A 74 8.72 18.46 13.16
N LYS A 75 9.39 18.44 12.02
CA LYS A 75 10.57 19.28 11.80
C LYS A 75 10.25 20.75 11.58
N ASN A 76 9.04 21.02 11.21
CA ASN A 76 8.60 22.38 10.94
C ASN A 76 7.86 22.96 12.12
#